data_8287ff197a871dfa845bb1f8a25e8463
#
_entry.id   8287ff197a871dfa845bb1f8a25e8463
#
_cell.length_a   1.000
_cell.length_b   1.000
_cell.length_c   1.000
_cell.angle_alpha   90.00
_cell.angle_beta   90.00
_cell.angle_gamma   90.00
#
_symmetry.space_group_name_H-M   'P 1'
#
loop_
_entity.id
_entity.type
_entity.pdbx_description
1 polymer ?
#
loop_
_entity_poly.entity_id
_entity_poly.type
_entity_poly.pdbx_seq_one_letter_code
_entity_poly.pdbx_strand_id
1 'polypeptide(L)'
;MSAFQPSIKRRESTKIYVGNVPVGGDAPIAVQSMTNTRTTDVEATVAQIKSLERVGADIVRVSVPTMDAAEAFKQIKQQVNIPLVADIHFDYRIALKVAEYGVDCLRINPGNIGREDRIRAVVDCARDKNIPIRIGVNAGSLEKDLQEKYGEPTPEALLESALRHVEILDRLNFDQFKVSVKASDVFLAVEAYRLLAKSIKQPLHLGITEAGGARAGAVKSAIGLGMLLAEGIGDTLRVSLAADPVEEIKVGFDILKSLRIRSRGINFIACPTCSRQEFDVIGTVNALEQRLEDIITPMDVSIIGCVVNGPGEALVSDLGVTGGNKKSGYYLNGERQKERFDNEDIVNQLEAKIRAKVAQQDPKNRII
;
A
#
# COMPACT_ATOMS: atom_id res chain seq x y z
N MET A 1 12.94 -4.94 20.88
CA MET A 1 11.52 -4.62 20.58
C MET A 1 10.91 -3.85 21.75
N SER A 2 10.19 -2.75 21.48
CA SER A 2 9.45 -2.03 22.53
C SER A 2 8.45 -2.99 23.21
N ALA A 3 8.38 -2.96 24.54
CA ALA A 3 7.42 -3.77 25.31
C ALA A 3 5.95 -3.39 25.04
N PHE A 4 5.71 -2.21 24.49
CA PHE A 4 4.37 -1.75 24.10
C PHE A 4 4.02 -2.21 22.69
N GLN A 5 3.03 -3.09 22.57
CA GLN A 5 2.42 -3.46 21.30
C GLN A 5 0.98 -2.95 21.30
N PRO A 6 0.60 -2.08 20.35
CA PRO A 6 -0.78 -1.66 20.21
C PRO A 6 -1.64 -2.85 19.81
N SER A 7 -2.75 -3.06 20.53
CA SER A 7 -3.74 -4.10 20.17
C SER A 7 -4.71 -3.52 19.16
N ILE A 8 -4.38 -3.60 17.88
CA ILE A 8 -5.32 -3.22 16.81
C ILE A 8 -6.19 -4.45 16.49
N LYS A 9 -7.45 -4.40 16.90
CA LYS A 9 -8.41 -5.44 16.54
C LYS A 9 -8.99 -5.14 15.17
N ARG A 10 -8.62 -5.97 14.18
CA ARG A 10 -9.14 -5.81 12.82
C ARG A 10 -10.63 -6.10 12.74
N ARG A 11 -11.34 -5.34 11.92
CA ARG A 11 -12.72 -5.58 11.53
C ARG A 11 -12.85 -6.97 10.88
N GLU A 12 -13.86 -7.71 11.23
CA GLU A 12 -14.19 -8.95 10.54
C GLU A 12 -14.66 -8.64 9.11
N SER A 13 -14.01 -9.24 8.12
CA SER A 13 -14.37 -9.12 6.72
C SER A 13 -14.31 -10.46 6.01
N THR A 14 -15.07 -10.59 4.92
CA THR A 14 -15.03 -11.75 4.05
C THR A 14 -13.66 -11.87 3.40
N LYS A 15 -13.12 -13.08 3.29
CA LYS A 15 -11.85 -13.32 2.63
C LYS A 15 -12.07 -13.62 1.15
N ILE A 16 -11.43 -12.86 0.29
CA ILE A 16 -11.40 -13.06 -1.17
C ILE A 16 -9.96 -13.19 -1.66
N TYR A 17 -9.76 -13.55 -2.92
CA TYR A 17 -8.43 -13.68 -3.50
C TYR A 17 -8.31 -12.85 -4.76
N VAL A 18 -7.23 -12.07 -4.88
CA VAL A 18 -6.82 -11.37 -6.11
C VAL A 18 -5.62 -12.12 -6.67
N GLY A 19 -5.86 -12.98 -7.66
CA GLY A 19 -4.87 -13.98 -8.05
C GLY A 19 -4.51 -14.88 -6.85
N ASN A 20 -3.24 -14.89 -6.47
CA ASN A 20 -2.74 -15.63 -5.31
C ASN A 20 -2.71 -14.79 -4.00
N VAL A 21 -3.09 -13.51 -4.05
CA VAL A 21 -3.05 -12.62 -2.89
C VAL A 21 -4.38 -12.66 -2.13
N PRO A 22 -4.40 -13.15 -0.88
CA PRO A 22 -5.58 -13.12 -0.04
C PRO A 22 -5.88 -11.69 0.43
N VAL A 23 -7.14 -11.31 0.49
CA VAL A 23 -7.63 -9.99 0.90
C VAL A 23 -8.82 -10.15 1.83
N GLY A 24 -8.80 -9.48 2.96
CA GLY A 24 -9.83 -9.60 3.99
C GLY A 24 -9.59 -10.75 4.98
N GLY A 25 -10.47 -10.90 5.94
CA GLY A 25 -10.32 -11.85 7.03
C GLY A 25 -9.04 -11.62 7.83
N ASP A 26 -8.29 -12.68 8.03
CA ASP A 26 -7.00 -12.71 8.72
C ASP A 26 -5.79 -12.39 7.82
N ALA A 27 -6.00 -12.15 6.51
CA ALA A 27 -4.93 -11.90 5.57
C ALA A 27 -4.15 -10.62 5.90
N PRO A 28 -2.85 -10.55 5.61
CA PRO A 28 -2.09 -9.30 5.71
C PRO A 28 -2.71 -8.20 4.86
N ILE A 29 -2.64 -6.94 5.32
CA ILE A 29 -3.13 -5.80 4.54
C ILE A 29 -2.24 -5.65 3.30
N ALA A 30 -2.84 -5.75 2.11
CA ALA A 30 -2.12 -5.70 0.86
C ALA A 30 -1.87 -4.25 0.39
N VAL A 31 -0.66 -3.97 -0.08
CA VAL A 31 -0.27 -2.68 -0.65
C VAL A 31 -0.39 -2.75 -2.16
N GLN A 32 -1.19 -1.85 -2.72
CA GLN A 32 -1.45 -1.77 -4.14
C GLN A 32 -1.01 -0.41 -4.69
N SER A 33 -0.42 -0.38 -5.89
CA SER A 33 -0.25 0.84 -6.68
C SER A 33 -0.88 0.69 -8.07
N MET A 34 -0.64 1.66 -8.93
CA MET A 34 -1.21 1.72 -10.26
C MET A 34 -0.18 2.25 -11.25
N THR A 35 -0.12 1.67 -12.44
CA THR A 35 0.71 2.20 -13.51
C THR A 35 0.20 3.56 -13.99
N ASN A 36 1.10 4.45 -14.37
CA ASN A 36 0.83 5.74 -14.99
C ASN A 36 1.29 5.81 -16.46
N THR A 37 1.82 4.71 -16.98
CA THR A 37 2.15 4.55 -18.39
C THR A 37 0.88 4.39 -19.25
N ARG A 38 0.99 4.66 -20.54
CA ARG A 38 -0.08 4.28 -21.48
C ARG A 38 -0.10 2.76 -21.61
N THR A 39 -1.22 2.14 -21.34
CA THR A 39 -1.36 0.67 -21.36
C THR A 39 -1.03 0.06 -22.71
N THR A 40 -1.25 0.79 -23.80
CA THR A 40 -0.85 0.39 -25.16
C THR A 40 0.67 0.37 -25.40
N ASP A 41 1.45 1.02 -24.51
CA ASP A 41 2.89 0.87 -24.43
C ASP A 41 3.22 -0.28 -23.48
N VAL A 42 3.24 -1.48 -24.05
CA VAL A 42 3.44 -2.74 -23.32
C VAL A 42 4.79 -2.76 -22.60
N GLU A 43 5.85 -2.36 -23.27
CA GLU A 43 7.21 -2.42 -22.74
C GLU A 43 7.36 -1.50 -21.52
N ALA A 44 6.95 -0.23 -21.64
CA ALA A 44 7.01 0.73 -20.55
C ALA A 44 6.13 0.29 -19.38
N THR A 45 4.94 -0.27 -19.66
CA THR A 45 4.01 -0.73 -18.60
C THR A 45 4.56 -1.94 -17.86
N VAL A 46 5.13 -2.91 -18.57
CA VAL A 46 5.79 -4.09 -17.97
C VAL A 46 6.99 -3.67 -17.12
N ALA A 47 7.82 -2.75 -17.60
CA ALA A 47 8.96 -2.24 -16.85
C ALA A 47 8.52 -1.57 -15.55
N GLN A 48 7.47 -0.75 -15.60
CA GLN A 48 6.92 -0.09 -14.41
C GLN A 48 6.30 -1.09 -13.43
N ILE A 49 5.56 -2.10 -13.90
CA ILE A 49 5.01 -3.16 -13.03
C ILE A 49 6.14 -3.90 -12.31
N LYS A 50 7.21 -4.27 -13.01
CA LYS A 50 8.38 -4.93 -12.41
C LYS A 50 9.08 -4.04 -11.38
N SER A 51 9.12 -2.74 -11.60
CA SER A 51 9.65 -1.79 -10.59
C SER A 51 8.78 -1.74 -9.35
N LEU A 52 7.45 -1.74 -9.49
CA LEU A 52 6.50 -1.80 -8.38
C LEU A 52 6.61 -3.13 -7.61
N GLU A 53 6.74 -4.26 -8.31
CA GLU A 53 6.93 -5.58 -7.71
C GLU A 53 8.22 -5.62 -6.87
N ARG A 54 9.32 -5.08 -7.40
CA ARG A 54 10.62 -5.02 -6.70
C ARG A 54 10.53 -4.30 -5.36
N VAL A 55 9.83 -3.19 -5.29
CA VAL A 55 9.65 -2.44 -4.03
C VAL A 55 8.54 -2.99 -3.14
N GLY A 56 7.88 -4.08 -3.57
CA GLY A 56 6.98 -4.86 -2.74
C GLY A 56 5.49 -4.62 -2.92
N ALA A 57 5.07 -4.10 -4.06
CA ALA A 57 3.65 -4.11 -4.38
C ALA A 57 3.11 -5.55 -4.31
N ASP A 58 1.97 -5.74 -3.67
CA ASP A 58 1.28 -7.03 -3.65
C ASP A 58 0.37 -7.19 -4.86
N ILE A 59 -0.19 -6.09 -5.36
CA ILE A 59 -1.15 -6.03 -6.46
C ILE A 59 -0.87 -4.75 -7.26
N VAL A 60 -0.96 -4.82 -8.58
CA VAL A 60 -0.85 -3.65 -9.45
C VAL A 60 -2.14 -3.44 -10.25
N ARG A 61 -2.61 -2.19 -10.33
CA ARG A 61 -3.74 -1.81 -11.15
C ARG A 61 -3.27 -1.19 -12.45
N VAL A 62 -3.89 -1.60 -13.56
CA VAL A 62 -3.63 -1.10 -14.92
C VAL A 62 -4.94 -0.54 -15.48
N SER A 63 -4.90 0.65 -16.04
CA SER A 63 -6.07 1.27 -16.70
C SER A 63 -6.32 0.61 -18.06
N VAL A 64 -7.56 0.21 -18.33
CA VAL A 64 -7.94 -0.40 -19.62
C VAL A 64 -9.12 0.35 -20.22
N PRO A 65 -8.89 1.55 -20.80
CA PRO A 65 -9.97 2.42 -21.27
C PRO A 65 -10.54 2.03 -22.64
N THR A 66 -9.80 1.27 -23.46
CA THR A 66 -10.15 0.93 -24.84
C THR A 66 -9.91 -0.55 -25.12
N MET A 67 -10.44 -1.04 -26.24
CA MET A 67 -10.20 -2.42 -26.67
C MET A 67 -8.73 -2.67 -27.03
N ASP A 68 -8.05 -1.68 -27.63
CA ASP A 68 -6.60 -1.77 -27.90
C ASP A 68 -5.81 -1.90 -26.61
N ALA A 69 -6.22 -1.19 -25.56
CA ALA A 69 -5.60 -1.36 -24.22
C ALA A 69 -5.89 -2.75 -23.63
N ALA A 70 -7.03 -3.38 -23.94
CA ALA A 70 -7.29 -4.77 -23.54
C ALA A 70 -6.40 -5.77 -24.26
N GLU A 71 -6.11 -5.57 -25.55
CA GLU A 71 -5.16 -6.41 -26.28
C GLU A 71 -3.74 -6.23 -25.75
N ALA A 72 -3.34 -4.99 -25.43
CA ALA A 72 -2.06 -4.72 -24.76
C ALA A 72 -1.99 -5.37 -23.37
N PHE A 73 -3.09 -5.33 -22.59
CA PHE A 73 -3.19 -5.97 -21.27
C PHE A 73 -2.89 -7.48 -21.35
N LYS A 74 -3.34 -8.17 -22.39
CA LYS A 74 -3.01 -9.58 -22.61
C LYS A 74 -1.50 -9.80 -22.67
N GLN A 75 -0.79 -8.96 -23.44
CA GLN A 75 0.67 -9.06 -23.58
C GLN A 75 1.40 -8.70 -22.28
N ILE A 76 0.90 -7.71 -21.54
CA ILE A 76 1.42 -7.33 -20.23
C ILE A 76 1.27 -8.48 -19.24
N LYS A 77 0.07 -9.09 -19.16
CA LYS A 77 -0.21 -10.19 -18.22
C LYS A 77 0.68 -11.40 -18.43
N GLN A 78 1.09 -11.68 -19.64
CA GLN A 78 2.01 -12.77 -19.98
C GLN A 78 3.46 -12.55 -19.53
N GLN A 79 3.85 -11.30 -19.22
CA GLN A 79 5.23 -10.91 -18.89
C GLN A 79 5.45 -10.58 -17.43
N VAL A 80 4.40 -10.66 -16.59
CA VAL A 80 4.47 -10.34 -15.16
C VAL A 80 3.80 -11.42 -14.33
N ASN A 81 4.26 -11.64 -13.10
CA ASN A 81 3.71 -12.63 -12.19
C ASN A 81 2.81 -12.03 -11.11
N ILE A 82 2.99 -10.75 -10.82
CA ILE A 82 2.18 -10.04 -9.83
C ILE A 82 0.71 -9.96 -10.26
N PRO A 83 -0.26 -10.12 -9.34
CA PRO A 83 -1.68 -9.98 -9.66
C PRO A 83 -2.02 -8.61 -10.22
N LEU A 84 -2.78 -8.60 -11.31
CA LEU A 84 -3.20 -7.40 -12.01
C LEU A 84 -4.70 -7.11 -11.83
N VAL A 85 -5.03 -5.86 -11.52
CA VAL A 85 -6.39 -5.34 -11.52
C VAL A 85 -6.60 -4.53 -12.79
N ALA A 86 -7.56 -4.90 -13.62
CA ALA A 86 -7.96 -4.09 -14.76
C ALA A 86 -8.98 -3.03 -14.33
N ASP A 87 -8.66 -1.77 -14.59
CA ASP A 87 -9.51 -0.63 -14.28
C ASP A 87 -10.34 -0.23 -15.49
N ILE A 88 -11.64 -0.51 -15.43
CA ILE A 88 -12.58 -0.34 -16.53
C ILE A 88 -13.68 0.62 -16.10
N HIS A 89 -13.92 1.66 -16.91
CA HIS A 89 -14.84 2.73 -16.53
C HIS A 89 -16.24 2.60 -17.16
N PHE A 90 -16.34 2.33 -18.48
CA PHE A 90 -17.59 2.47 -19.18
C PHE A 90 -18.00 1.24 -20.03
N ASP A 91 -17.07 0.62 -20.72
CA ASP A 91 -17.37 -0.45 -21.66
C ASP A 91 -17.24 -1.84 -21.02
N TYR A 92 -18.37 -2.48 -20.74
CA TYR A 92 -18.43 -3.83 -20.17
C TYR A 92 -17.75 -4.89 -21.05
N ARG A 93 -17.69 -4.69 -22.38
CA ARG A 93 -17.04 -5.63 -23.31
C ARG A 93 -15.53 -5.73 -23.03
N ILE A 94 -14.91 -4.62 -22.58
CA ILE A 94 -13.52 -4.61 -22.15
C ILE A 94 -13.35 -5.50 -20.91
N ALA A 95 -14.29 -5.44 -19.96
CA ALA A 95 -14.25 -6.30 -18.78
C ALA A 95 -14.30 -7.79 -19.15
N LEU A 96 -15.20 -8.16 -20.07
CA LEU A 96 -15.28 -9.53 -20.57
C LEU A 96 -13.98 -9.95 -21.26
N LYS A 97 -13.39 -9.05 -22.05
CA LYS A 97 -12.17 -9.34 -22.82
C LYS A 97 -10.94 -9.55 -21.92
N VAL A 98 -10.72 -8.66 -20.94
CA VAL A 98 -9.59 -8.85 -20.01
C VAL A 98 -9.81 -10.07 -19.08
N ALA A 99 -11.05 -10.45 -18.81
CA ALA A 99 -11.36 -11.68 -18.09
C ALA A 99 -10.95 -12.94 -18.89
N GLU A 100 -11.10 -12.92 -20.23
CA GLU A 100 -10.57 -13.97 -21.11
C GLU A 100 -9.03 -14.03 -21.06
N TYR A 101 -8.37 -12.90 -20.83
CA TYR A 101 -6.91 -12.78 -20.77
C TYR A 101 -6.31 -13.07 -19.40
N GLY A 102 -7.13 -13.48 -18.42
CA GLY A 102 -6.66 -13.94 -17.12
C GLY A 102 -6.36 -12.79 -16.14
N VAL A 103 -7.15 -11.72 -16.18
CA VAL A 103 -7.09 -10.68 -15.13
C VAL A 103 -7.39 -11.27 -13.75
N ASP A 104 -6.73 -10.75 -12.72
CA ASP A 104 -6.88 -11.25 -11.35
C ASP A 104 -7.97 -10.51 -10.56
N CYS A 105 -8.39 -9.33 -11.01
CA CYS A 105 -9.51 -8.58 -10.42
C CYS A 105 -10.00 -7.53 -11.40
N LEU A 106 -11.32 -7.33 -11.47
CA LEU A 106 -11.93 -6.24 -12.23
C LEU A 106 -12.25 -5.06 -11.31
N ARG A 107 -11.82 -3.86 -11.67
CA ARG A 107 -12.31 -2.64 -11.03
C ARG A 107 -13.33 -2.00 -11.93
N ILE A 108 -14.55 -1.92 -11.45
CA ILE A 108 -15.66 -1.28 -12.15
C ILE A 108 -16.40 -0.32 -11.21
N ASN A 109 -17.16 0.58 -11.81
CA ASN A 109 -18.27 1.26 -11.14
C ASN A 109 -19.54 0.81 -11.86
N PRO A 110 -20.42 0.02 -11.23
CA PRO A 110 -21.65 -0.47 -11.84
C PRO A 110 -22.51 0.64 -12.44
N GLY A 111 -22.56 1.82 -11.80
CA GLY A 111 -23.28 2.99 -12.31
C GLY A 111 -22.75 3.49 -13.66
N ASN A 112 -21.46 3.35 -13.93
CA ASN A 112 -20.85 3.76 -15.20
C ASN A 112 -20.99 2.69 -16.30
N ILE A 113 -21.08 1.41 -15.92
CA ILE A 113 -21.34 0.30 -16.85
C ILE A 113 -22.76 0.42 -17.43
N GLY A 114 -23.69 0.92 -16.63
CA GLY A 114 -25.04 1.30 -17.06
C GLY A 114 -26.07 0.20 -16.84
N ARG A 115 -26.65 -0.34 -17.92
CA ARG A 115 -27.82 -1.25 -17.84
C ARG A 115 -27.49 -2.55 -17.08
N GLU A 116 -28.50 -3.07 -16.35
CA GLU A 116 -28.36 -4.25 -15.50
C GLU A 116 -27.94 -5.51 -16.29
N ASP A 117 -28.39 -5.67 -17.54
CA ASP A 117 -27.98 -6.78 -18.42
C ASP A 117 -26.45 -6.79 -18.65
N ARG A 118 -25.81 -5.62 -18.77
CA ARG A 118 -24.37 -5.48 -18.95
C ARG A 118 -23.61 -5.79 -17.67
N ILE A 119 -24.12 -5.31 -16.52
CA ILE A 119 -23.54 -5.60 -15.21
C ILE A 119 -23.62 -7.11 -14.95
N ARG A 120 -24.78 -7.73 -15.23
CA ARG A 120 -24.98 -9.18 -15.12
C ARG A 120 -23.97 -9.95 -15.96
N ALA A 121 -23.76 -9.56 -17.22
CA ALA A 121 -22.77 -10.21 -18.08
C ALA A 121 -21.34 -10.18 -17.49
N VAL A 122 -20.94 -9.04 -16.91
CA VAL A 122 -19.64 -8.92 -16.23
C VAL A 122 -19.58 -9.80 -14.98
N VAL A 123 -20.63 -9.80 -14.16
CA VAL A 123 -20.70 -10.60 -12.93
C VAL A 123 -20.69 -12.09 -13.23
N ASP A 124 -21.45 -12.53 -14.23
CA ASP A 124 -21.48 -13.96 -14.62
C ASP A 124 -20.11 -14.40 -15.15
N CYS A 125 -19.47 -13.59 -15.99
CA CYS A 125 -18.11 -13.86 -16.46
C CYS A 125 -17.10 -13.90 -15.31
N ALA A 126 -17.21 -12.97 -14.35
CA ALA A 126 -16.32 -12.94 -13.16
C ALA A 126 -16.53 -14.16 -12.28
N ARG A 127 -17.78 -14.61 -12.09
CA ARG A 127 -18.14 -15.82 -11.34
C ARG A 127 -17.55 -17.07 -11.99
N ASP A 128 -17.78 -17.25 -13.29
CA ASP A 128 -17.32 -18.42 -14.05
C ASP A 128 -15.80 -18.59 -14.03
N LYS A 129 -15.08 -17.46 -13.93
CA LYS A 129 -13.61 -17.42 -13.91
C LYS A 129 -13.01 -17.23 -12.52
N ASN A 130 -13.82 -17.16 -11.47
CA ASN A 130 -13.40 -16.88 -10.09
C ASN A 130 -12.60 -15.57 -9.96
N ILE A 131 -13.00 -14.52 -10.66
CA ILE A 131 -12.36 -13.20 -10.65
C ILE A 131 -13.16 -12.30 -9.69
N PRO A 132 -12.52 -11.76 -8.62
CA PRO A 132 -13.19 -10.80 -7.76
C PRO A 132 -13.39 -9.45 -8.46
N ILE A 133 -14.42 -8.74 -7.98
CA ILE A 133 -14.74 -7.39 -8.46
C ILE A 133 -14.38 -6.36 -7.37
N ARG A 134 -13.84 -5.20 -7.75
CA ARG A 134 -13.76 -4.03 -6.89
C ARG A 134 -14.74 -2.97 -7.32
N ILE A 135 -15.67 -2.64 -6.44
CA ILE A 135 -16.54 -1.46 -6.55
C ILE A 135 -15.72 -0.24 -6.12
N GLY A 136 -15.70 0.81 -6.94
CA GLY A 136 -14.97 2.05 -6.61
C GLY A 136 -15.87 3.27 -6.72
N VAL A 137 -16.24 3.83 -5.57
CA VAL A 137 -16.94 5.11 -5.46
C VAL A 137 -15.93 6.21 -5.16
N ASN A 138 -16.07 7.35 -5.82
CA ASN A 138 -15.25 8.55 -5.58
C ASN A 138 -16.17 9.77 -5.41
N ALA A 139 -15.84 10.63 -4.46
CA ALA A 139 -16.58 11.86 -4.20
C ALA A 139 -16.72 12.77 -5.43
N GLY A 140 -15.67 12.84 -6.26
CA GLY A 140 -15.68 13.66 -7.49
C GLY A 140 -16.52 13.10 -8.63
N SER A 141 -17.13 11.90 -8.49
CA SER A 141 -17.93 11.25 -9.54
C SER A 141 -19.17 10.56 -8.97
N LEU A 142 -19.79 11.18 -7.95
CA LEU A 142 -21.08 10.74 -7.43
C LEU A 142 -22.18 10.83 -8.50
N GLU A 143 -23.19 9.98 -8.40
CA GLU A 143 -24.38 9.97 -9.24
C GLU A 143 -25.14 11.30 -9.10
N LYS A 144 -25.72 11.78 -10.22
CA LYS A 144 -26.38 13.08 -10.26
C LYS A 144 -27.55 13.22 -9.26
N ASP A 145 -28.34 12.17 -9.09
CA ASP A 145 -29.42 12.14 -8.13
C ASP A 145 -28.95 12.24 -6.67
N LEU A 146 -27.78 11.67 -6.37
CA LEU A 146 -27.16 11.84 -5.05
C LEU A 146 -26.58 13.24 -4.87
N GLN A 147 -26.00 13.83 -5.92
CA GLN A 147 -25.56 15.22 -5.90
C GLN A 147 -26.76 16.18 -5.67
N GLU A 148 -27.90 15.94 -6.32
CA GLU A 148 -29.13 16.72 -6.13
C GLU A 148 -29.70 16.53 -4.70
N LYS A 149 -29.66 15.29 -4.17
CA LYS A 149 -30.17 14.97 -2.83
C LYS A 149 -29.35 15.58 -1.70
N TYR A 150 -28.03 15.53 -1.80
CA TYR A 150 -27.11 15.92 -0.74
C TYR A 150 -26.47 17.31 -0.94
N GLY A 151 -26.56 17.90 -2.13
CA GLY A 151 -25.97 19.18 -2.50
C GLY A 151 -24.45 19.10 -2.74
N GLU A 152 -23.72 18.48 -1.86
CA GLU A 152 -22.26 18.26 -1.92
C GLU A 152 -21.90 16.81 -1.54
N PRO A 153 -20.68 16.34 -1.85
CA PRO A 153 -20.25 15.05 -1.38
C PRO A 153 -20.18 15.00 0.15
N THR A 154 -21.00 14.13 0.77
CA THR A 154 -21.00 13.84 2.20
C THR A 154 -20.63 12.38 2.45
N PRO A 155 -20.24 12.00 3.69
CA PRO A 155 -20.02 10.60 4.04
C PRO A 155 -21.22 9.71 3.74
N GLU A 156 -22.45 10.21 4.01
CA GLU A 156 -23.70 9.51 3.77
C GLU A 156 -23.98 9.34 2.28
N ALA A 157 -23.66 10.35 1.46
CA ALA A 157 -23.80 10.27 -0.01
C ALA A 157 -22.86 9.19 -0.59
N LEU A 158 -21.61 9.14 -0.11
CA LEU A 158 -20.65 8.10 -0.51
C LEU A 158 -21.08 6.70 -0.05
N LEU A 159 -21.62 6.59 1.16
CA LEU A 159 -22.17 5.34 1.69
C LEU A 159 -23.36 4.88 0.82
N GLU A 160 -24.32 5.76 0.57
CA GLU A 160 -25.51 5.42 -0.24
C GLU A 160 -25.13 4.96 -1.64
N SER A 161 -24.21 5.66 -2.30
CA SER A 161 -23.68 5.24 -3.60
C SER A 161 -23.05 3.84 -3.51
N ALA A 162 -22.22 3.59 -2.51
CA ALA A 162 -21.58 2.29 -2.33
C ALA A 162 -22.59 1.17 -2.09
N LEU A 163 -23.59 1.41 -1.23
CA LEU A 163 -24.62 0.42 -0.90
C LEU A 163 -25.50 0.09 -2.10
N ARG A 164 -25.87 1.07 -2.95
CA ARG A 164 -26.59 0.82 -4.20
C ARG A 164 -25.85 -0.17 -5.12
N HIS A 165 -24.52 -0.02 -5.21
CA HIS A 165 -23.70 -0.93 -6.00
C HIS A 165 -23.53 -2.30 -5.37
N VAL A 166 -23.43 -2.37 -4.04
CA VAL A 166 -23.43 -3.63 -3.27
C VAL A 166 -24.74 -4.38 -3.50
N GLU A 167 -25.89 -3.72 -3.37
CA GLU A 167 -27.20 -4.32 -3.61
C GLU A 167 -27.34 -4.93 -5.00
N ILE A 168 -26.73 -4.33 -6.04
CA ILE A 168 -26.74 -4.90 -7.39
C ILE A 168 -26.02 -6.25 -7.39
N LEU A 169 -24.84 -6.34 -6.77
CA LEU A 169 -24.09 -7.58 -6.71
C LEU A 169 -24.78 -8.63 -5.84
N ASP A 170 -25.37 -8.22 -4.72
CA ASP A 170 -26.15 -9.10 -3.83
C ASP A 170 -27.35 -9.71 -4.57
N ARG A 171 -28.12 -8.90 -5.34
CA ARG A 171 -29.23 -9.42 -6.19
C ARG A 171 -28.74 -10.40 -7.27
N LEU A 172 -27.49 -10.28 -7.69
CA LEU A 172 -26.86 -11.21 -8.63
C LEU A 172 -26.19 -12.40 -7.92
N ASN A 173 -26.34 -12.55 -6.60
CA ASN A 173 -25.69 -13.58 -5.78
C ASN A 173 -24.19 -13.64 -5.99
N PHE A 174 -23.50 -12.48 -5.97
CA PHE A 174 -22.07 -12.37 -6.14
C PHE A 174 -21.44 -11.73 -4.92
N ASP A 175 -20.64 -12.48 -4.16
CA ASP A 175 -20.02 -12.10 -2.89
C ASP A 175 -18.50 -11.88 -2.98
N GLN A 176 -17.88 -12.24 -4.10
CA GLN A 176 -16.45 -12.13 -4.32
C GLN A 176 -16.06 -10.71 -4.76
N PHE A 177 -16.30 -9.73 -3.87
CA PHE A 177 -15.97 -8.34 -4.19
C PHE A 177 -15.41 -7.58 -2.99
N LYS A 178 -14.76 -6.47 -3.27
CA LYS A 178 -14.28 -5.48 -2.30
C LYS A 178 -14.75 -4.09 -2.69
N VAL A 179 -14.83 -3.19 -1.71
CA VAL A 179 -15.39 -1.84 -1.91
C VAL A 179 -14.38 -0.76 -1.55
N SER A 180 -14.40 0.34 -2.28
CA SER A 180 -13.67 1.57 -1.93
C SER A 180 -14.57 2.78 -2.05
N VAL A 181 -14.51 3.67 -1.05
CA VAL A 181 -15.12 5.00 -1.05
C VAL A 181 -14.02 6.02 -0.83
N LYS A 182 -13.77 6.88 -1.79
CA LYS A 182 -12.60 7.75 -1.78
C LYS A 182 -12.99 9.21 -1.94
N ALA A 183 -12.28 10.07 -1.21
CA ALA A 183 -12.35 11.52 -1.35
C ALA A 183 -10.94 12.11 -1.23
N SER A 184 -10.78 13.34 -1.67
CA SER A 184 -9.56 14.14 -1.48
C SER A 184 -9.49 14.80 -0.10
N ASP A 185 -10.66 15.02 0.53
CA ASP A 185 -10.75 15.43 1.92
C ASP A 185 -10.58 14.22 2.83
N VAL A 186 -9.69 14.35 3.81
CA VAL A 186 -9.32 13.26 4.72
C VAL A 186 -10.46 12.86 5.62
N PHE A 187 -11.14 13.84 6.23
CA PHE A 187 -12.23 13.56 7.19
C PHE A 187 -13.45 13.00 6.48
N LEU A 188 -13.79 13.53 5.30
CA LEU A 188 -14.86 13.00 4.47
C LEU A 188 -14.61 11.52 4.12
N ALA A 189 -13.39 11.19 3.69
CA ALA A 189 -13.01 9.81 3.36
C ALA A 189 -13.07 8.91 4.60
N VAL A 190 -12.51 9.34 5.73
CA VAL A 190 -12.47 8.56 6.96
C VAL A 190 -13.89 8.25 7.46
N GLU A 191 -14.78 9.25 7.53
CA GLU A 191 -16.16 9.03 7.97
C GLU A 191 -16.92 8.13 7.00
N ALA A 192 -16.77 8.29 5.69
CA ALA A 192 -17.39 7.41 4.71
C ALA A 192 -16.96 5.94 4.90
N TYR A 193 -15.67 5.70 5.13
CA TYR A 193 -15.17 4.35 5.42
C TYR A 193 -15.67 3.79 6.76
N ARG A 194 -15.78 4.63 7.80
CA ARG A 194 -16.36 4.22 9.09
C ARG A 194 -17.81 3.78 8.96
N LEU A 195 -18.62 4.54 8.21
CA LEU A 195 -20.01 4.18 7.92
C LEU A 195 -20.08 2.89 7.11
N LEU A 196 -19.29 2.78 6.06
CA LEU A 196 -19.25 1.60 5.20
C LEU A 196 -18.80 0.35 5.97
N ALA A 197 -17.80 0.48 6.83
CA ALA A 197 -17.29 -0.61 7.66
C ALA A 197 -18.32 -1.22 8.60
N LYS A 198 -19.30 -0.42 9.04
CA LYS A 198 -20.44 -0.88 9.85
C LYS A 198 -21.55 -1.52 9.02
N SER A 199 -21.64 -1.19 7.74
CA SER A 199 -22.77 -1.55 6.87
C SER A 199 -22.54 -2.84 6.10
N ILE A 200 -21.29 -3.22 5.80
CA ILE A 200 -20.99 -4.40 4.95
C ILE A 200 -19.88 -5.25 5.58
N LYS A 201 -19.79 -6.52 5.16
CA LYS A 201 -18.72 -7.45 5.57
C LYS A 201 -17.62 -7.61 4.51
N GLN A 202 -17.82 -7.12 3.31
CA GLN A 202 -16.84 -7.21 2.23
C GLN A 202 -15.55 -6.44 2.58
N PRO A 203 -14.39 -6.88 2.03
CA PRO A 203 -13.12 -6.21 2.25
C PRO A 203 -13.14 -4.76 1.76
N LEU A 204 -12.42 -3.90 2.46
CA LEU A 204 -12.31 -2.48 2.14
C LEU A 204 -10.94 -2.16 1.55
N HIS A 205 -10.96 -1.48 0.39
CA HIS A 205 -9.77 -0.94 -0.26
C HIS A 205 -9.63 0.54 0.07
N LEU A 206 -8.72 0.85 1.00
CA LEU A 206 -8.52 2.20 1.48
C LEU A 206 -7.71 3.07 0.50
N GLY A 207 -7.94 4.36 0.56
CA GLY A 207 -7.12 5.36 -0.13
C GLY A 207 -7.70 6.75 -0.02
N ILE A 208 -6.81 7.74 0.11
CA ILE A 208 -7.14 9.14 -0.10
C ILE A 208 -6.81 9.44 -1.56
N THR A 209 -7.79 9.90 -2.33
CA THR A 209 -7.59 10.22 -3.75
C THR A 209 -7.10 11.66 -3.90
N GLU A 210 -6.36 11.94 -5.00
CA GLU A 210 -5.92 13.31 -5.32
C GLU A 210 -5.20 13.97 -4.14
N ALA A 211 -4.35 13.19 -3.45
CA ALA A 211 -3.72 13.65 -2.21
C ALA A 211 -2.69 14.76 -2.43
N GLY A 212 -2.17 14.92 -3.66
CA GLY A 212 -1.18 15.93 -4.02
C GLY A 212 0.20 15.37 -4.29
N GLY A 213 1.23 16.23 -4.30
CA GLY A 213 2.61 15.85 -4.54
C GLY A 213 3.18 14.93 -3.46
N ALA A 214 4.38 14.39 -3.69
CA ALA A 214 4.99 13.34 -2.85
C ALA A 214 4.88 13.64 -1.35
N ARG A 215 5.38 14.79 -0.88
CA ARG A 215 5.40 15.14 0.55
C ARG A 215 4.00 15.37 1.13
N ALA A 216 3.23 16.26 0.51
CA ALA A 216 1.90 16.62 1.03
C ALA A 216 0.92 15.45 0.92
N GLY A 217 1.00 14.70 -0.19
CA GLY A 217 0.19 13.51 -0.41
C GLY A 217 0.52 12.36 0.54
N ALA A 218 1.80 12.17 0.87
CA ALA A 218 2.21 11.21 1.89
C ALA A 218 1.62 11.55 3.26
N VAL A 219 1.68 12.82 3.68
CA VAL A 219 1.09 13.30 4.94
C VAL A 219 -0.42 13.08 4.97
N LYS A 220 -1.14 13.50 3.92
CA LYS A 220 -2.60 13.28 3.83
C LYS A 220 -2.97 11.80 3.89
N SER A 221 -2.25 10.97 3.14
CA SER A 221 -2.47 9.53 3.12
C SER A 221 -2.17 8.90 4.47
N ALA A 222 -1.06 9.28 5.10
CA ALA A 222 -0.69 8.77 6.42
C ALA A 222 -1.74 9.11 7.49
N ILE A 223 -2.29 10.32 7.48
CA ILE A 223 -3.36 10.71 8.41
C ILE A 223 -4.62 9.88 8.16
N GLY A 224 -5.16 9.90 6.92
CA GLY A 224 -6.43 9.22 6.64
C GLY A 224 -6.36 7.70 6.75
N LEU A 225 -5.33 7.09 6.17
CA LEU A 225 -5.12 5.64 6.27
C LEU A 225 -4.75 5.24 7.71
N GLY A 226 -3.92 6.06 8.39
CA GLY A 226 -3.52 5.81 9.77
C GLY A 226 -4.70 5.78 10.73
N MET A 227 -5.65 6.72 10.64
CA MET A 227 -6.87 6.74 11.43
C MET A 227 -7.67 5.45 11.24
N LEU A 228 -7.94 5.06 10.00
CA LEU A 228 -8.74 3.87 9.69
C LEU A 228 -8.05 2.57 10.12
N LEU A 229 -6.77 2.44 9.81
CA LEU A 229 -5.98 1.25 10.14
C LEU A 229 -5.81 1.07 11.65
N ALA A 230 -5.65 2.15 12.42
CA ALA A 230 -5.60 2.11 13.88
C ALA A 230 -6.92 1.65 14.50
N GLU A 231 -8.05 1.87 13.82
CA GLU A 231 -9.38 1.36 14.19
C GLU A 231 -9.64 -0.07 13.67
N GLY A 232 -8.68 -0.69 13.01
CA GLY A 232 -8.81 -2.02 12.41
C GLY A 232 -9.60 -2.06 11.11
N ILE A 233 -9.86 -0.91 10.48
CA ILE A 233 -10.59 -0.78 9.22
C ILE A 233 -9.61 -0.80 8.05
N GLY A 234 -9.81 -1.71 7.09
CA GLY A 234 -9.05 -1.81 5.85
C GLY A 234 -8.39 -3.15 5.63
N ASP A 235 -8.43 -3.62 4.40
CA ASP A 235 -7.92 -4.92 3.97
C ASP A 235 -6.90 -4.81 2.84
N THR A 236 -7.00 -3.76 2.03
CA THR A 236 -5.98 -3.33 1.07
C THR A 236 -5.88 -1.80 1.09
N LEU A 237 -4.75 -1.26 0.69
CA LEU A 237 -4.57 0.19 0.59
C LEU A 237 -3.87 0.60 -0.72
N ARG A 238 -4.14 1.85 -1.14
CA ARG A 238 -3.34 2.56 -2.13
C ARG A 238 -3.09 3.98 -1.68
N VAL A 239 -1.83 4.35 -1.57
CA VAL A 239 -1.40 5.75 -1.50
C VAL A 239 -1.48 6.34 -2.92
N SER A 240 -1.95 7.57 -3.07
CA SER A 240 -2.10 8.24 -4.37
C SER A 240 -1.27 9.53 -4.37
N LEU A 241 -0.21 9.55 -5.16
CA LEU A 241 0.74 10.67 -5.23
C LEU A 241 0.88 11.17 -6.67
N ALA A 242 1.05 12.49 -6.82
CA ALA A 242 1.56 13.08 -8.05
C ALA A 242 3.10 12.94 -8.07
N ALA A 243 3.58 11.69 -8.15
CA ALA A 243 4.99 11.30 -8.13
C ALA A 243 5.17 9.93 -8.82
N ASP A 244 6.40 9.38 -8.80
CA ASP A 244 6.63 8.02 -9.26
C ASP A 244 5.79 7.02 -8.44
N PRO A 245 5.06 6.08 -9.09
CA PRO A 245 4.26 5.08 -8.40
C PRO A 245 5.04 4.18 -7.42
N VAL A 246 6.34 4.05 -7.55
CA VAL A 246 7.23 3.39 -6.60
C VAL A 246 7.14 4.04 -5.21
N GLU A 247 7.07 5.37 -5.15
CA GLU A 247 6.92 6.11 -3.89
C GLU A 247 5.58 5.82 -3.19
N GLU A 248 4.51 5.52 -3.95
CA GLU A 248 3.23 5.12 -3.37
C GLU A 248 3.36 3.83 -2.53
N ILE A 249 4.15 2.86 -3.01
CA ILE A 249 4.40 1.60 -2.31
C ILE A 249 5.25 1.81 -1.06
N LYS A 250 6.33 2.60 -1.17
CA LYS A 250 7.20 2.93 -0.02
C LYS A 250 6.38 3.60 1.10
N VAL A 251 5.65 4.65 0.78
CA VAL A 251 4.78 5.35 1.75
C VAL A 251 3.72 4.41 2.33
N GLY A 252 3.14 3.52 1.51
CA GLY A 252 2.19 2.51 1.97
C GLY A 252 2.77 1.58 3.04
N PHE A 253 3.99 1.10 2.83
CA PHE A 253 4.71 0.29 3.83
C PHE A 253 5.14 1.11 5.05
N ASP A 254 5.54 2.37 4.88
CA ASP A 254 5.89 3.23 6.00
C ASP A 254 4.70 3.49 6.94
N ILE A 255 3.49 3.66 6.37
CA ILE A 255 2.26 3.75 7.16
C ILE A 255 2.02 2.45 7.96
N LEU A 256 2.07 1.29 7.28
CA LEU A 256 1.84 0.00 7.92
C LEU A 256 2.91 -0.32 8.99
N LYS A 257 4.15 -0.01 8.71
CA LYS A 257 5.30 -0.19 9.61
C LYS A 257 5.19 0.71 10.85
N SER A 258 4.83 1.99 10.66
CA SER A 258 4.63 2.94 11.76
C SER A 258 3.51 2.51 12.72
N LEU A 259 2.47 1.84 12.20
CA LEU A 259 1.39 1.25 12.98
C LEU A 259 1.70 -0.17 13.50
N ARG A 260 2.86 -0.73 13.19
CA ARG A 260 3.26 -2.11 13.51
C ARG A 260 2.27 -3.19 13.01
N ILE A 261 1.59 -2.92 11.91
CA ILE A 261 0.63 -3.84 11.27
C ILE A 261 1.35 -4.81 10.35
N ARG A 262 2.24 -4.26 9.51
CA ARG A 262 3.04 -5.03 8.55
C ARG A 262 4.33 -4.28 8.26
N SER A 263 5.44 -4.98 8.28
CA SER A 263 6.76 -4.39 8.04
C SER A 263 7.40 -5.00 6.79
N ARG A 264 8.15 -4.19 6.06
CA ARG A 264 9.04 -4.57 4.96
C ARG A 264 10.26 -3.67 5.01
N GLY A 265 11.44 -4.25 4.87
CA GLY A 265 12.68 -3.52 4.87
C GLY A 265 13.03 -2.88 6.21
N ILE A 266 14.00 -1.99 6.18
CA ILE A 266 14.56 -1.39 7.36
C ILE A 266 13.68 -0.23 7.86
N ASN A 267 13.50 -0.18 9.18
CA ASN A 267 12.90 0.95 9.86
C ASN A 267 14.02 1.74 10.55
N PHE A 268 14.34 2.91 10.03
CA PHE A 268 15.33 3.78 10.64
C PHE A 268 14.71 4.63 11.77
N ILE A 269 15.26 4.51 12.95
CA ILE A 269 14.94 5.33 14.11
C ILE A 269 16.09 6.33 14.28
N ALA A 270 15.92 7.55 13.74
CA ALA A 270 16.98 8.54 13.69
C ALA A 270 16.64 9.77 14.54
N CYS A 271 17.59 10.19 15.36
CA CYS A 271 17.44 11.45 16.08
C CYS A 271 17.89 12.61 15.18
N PRO A 272 16.97 13.55 14.88
CA PRO A 272 17.35 14.75 14.17
C PRO A 272 18.37 15.54 15.01
N THR A 273 19.27 16.13 14.31
CA THR A 273 20.50 16.73 14.80
C THR A 273 20.29 17.91 15.73
N CYS A 274 21.10 17.95 16.78
CA CYS A 274 21.35 19.15 17.58
C CYS A 274 22.87 19.35 17.71
N SER A 275 23.29 20.38 18.43
CA SER A 275 24.73 20.68 18.67
C SER A 275 25.53 19.56 19.36
N ARG A 276 24.87 18.51 19.82
CA ARG A 276 25.49 17.33 20.47
C ARG A 276 25.84 16.20 19.52
N GLN A 277 25.52 16.34 18.22
CA GLN A 277 25.84 15.28 17.26
C GLN A 277 27.37 15.13 17.09
N GLU A 278 27.83 13.91 17.00
CA GLU A 278 29.24 13.55 16.83
C GLU A 278 29.55 13.06 15.40
N PHE A 279 28.53 12.84 14.56
CA PHE A 279 28.66 12.49 13.14
C PHE A 279 27.45 13.00 12.34
N ASP A 280 27.55 13.01 11.03
CA ASP A 280 26.46 13.41 10.12
C ASP A 280 25.34 12.34 10.08
N VAL A 281 24.35 12.47 10.95
CA VAL A 281 23.20 11.58 11.02
C VAL A 281 22.34 11.69 9.76
N ILE A 282 22.11 12.90 9.25
CA ILE A 282 21.22 13.12 8.09
C ILE A 282 21.84 12.45 6.85
N GLY A 283 23.09 12.72 6.56
CA GLY A 283 23.79 12.09 5.44
C GLY A 283 23.87 10.56 5.59
N THR A 284 24.09 10.07 6.82
CA THR A 284 24.15 8.64 7.11
C THR A 284 22.80 7.95 6.82
N VAL A 285 21.68 8.51 7.30
CA VAL A 285 20.35 7.94 7.07
C VAL A 285 20.01 7.95 5.59
N ASN A 286 20.15 9.10 4.91
CA ASN A 286 19.86 9.22 3.49
C ASN A 286 20.67 8.22 2.63
N ALA A 287 21.95 8.06 2.93
CA ALA A 287 22.81 7.10 2.24
C ALA A 287 22.38 5.65 2.47
N LEU A 288 22.03 5.29 3.71
CA LEU A 288 21.60 3.94 4.04
C LEU A 288 20.21 3.61 3.48
N GLU A 289 19.25 4.54 3.52
CA GLU A 289 17.94 4.36 2.89
C GLU A 289 18.09 4.03 1.40
N GLN A 290 18.97 4.73 0.70
CA GLN A 290 19.22 4.47 -0.73
C GLN A 290 19.96 3.15 -0.97
N ARG A 291 21.02 2.86 -0.19
CA ARG A 291 21.85 1.68 -0.41
C ARG A 291 21.19 0.36 0.00
N LEU A 292 20.25 0.41 0.94
CA LEU A 292 19.59 -0.76 1.53
C LEU A 292 18.16 -0.95 1.04
N GLU A 293 17.76 -0.27 -0.03
CA GLU A 293 16.42 -0.37 -0.63
C GLU A 293 16.09 -1.79 -1.12
N ASP A 294 17.14 -2.57 -1.43
CA ASP A 294 17.03 -3.98 -1.84
C ASP A 294 16.67 -4.93 -0.68
N ILE A 295 16.85 -4.51 0.57
CA ILE A 295 16.55 -5.33 1.74
C ILE A 295 15.05 -5.35 2.01
N ILE A 296 14.47 -6.54 2.02
CA ILE A 296 13.05 -6.75 2.33
C ILE A 296 12.81 -7.27 3.74
N THR A 297 13.85 -7.81 4.38
CA THR A 297 13.78 -8.34 5.75
C THR A 297 13.49 -7.20 6.74
N PRO A 298 12.42 -7.29 7.55
CA PRO A 298 12.13 -6.29 8.56
C PRO A 298 13.23 -6.18 9.60
N MET A 299 13.69 -4.96 9.89
CA MET A 299 14.70 -4.69 10.89
C MET A 299 14.58 -3.26 11.43
N ASP A 300 14.65 -3.07 12.73
CA ASP A 300 14.73 -1.76 13.39
C ASP A 300 16.19 -1.35 13.55
N VAL A 301 16.59 -0.21 12.96
CA VAL A 301 17.96 0.32 13.04
C VAL A 301 17.92 1.72 13.63
N SER A 302 18.54 1.90 14.82
CA SER A 302 18.64 3.22 15.44
C SER A 302 19.96 3.92 15.12
N ILE A 303 19.86 5.18 14.66
CA ILE A 303 21.00 6.02 14.27
C ILE A 303 20.90 7.34 15.05
N ILE A 304 21.57 7.41 16.18
CA ILE A 304 21.45 8.53 17.11
C ILE A 304 22.83 9.21 17.27
N GLY A 305 22.90 10.47 16.89
CA GLY A 305 24.15 11.24 16.83
C GLY A 305 24.80 11.56 18.18
N CYS A 306 24.21 11.19 19.33
CA CYS A 306 24.76 11.50 20.65
C CYS A 306 24.48 10.42 21.70
N VAL A 307 25.18 10.48 22.84
CA VAL A 307 24.98 9.52 23.92
C VAL A 307 23.79 9.79 24.84
N VAL A 308 23.01 10.86 24.60
CA VAL A 308 21.88 11.20 25.49
C VAL A 308 20.71 10.26 25.27
N ASN A 309 20.21 10.15 24.03
CA ASN A 309 19.10 9.26 23.67
C ASN A 309 19.60 7.94 23.03
N GLY A 310 20.84 7.95 22.51
CA GLY A 310 21.41 6.84 21.75
C GLY A 310 21.32 5.49 22.46
N PRO A 311 21.80 5.35 23.70
CA PRO A 311 21.73 4.07 24.39
C PRO A 311 20.33 3.55 24.60
N GLY A 312 19.35 4.42 24.89
CA GLY A 312 17.94 4.02 25.08
C GLY A 312 17.30 3.48 23.81
N GLU A 313 17.49 4.17 22.69
CA GLU A 313 16.95 3.71 21.38
C GLU A 313 17.67 2.45 20.88
N ALA A 314 18.98 2.36 21.13
CA ALA A 314 19.75 1.20 20.71
C ALA A 314 19.38 -0.09 21.49
N LEU A 315 18.91 0.03 22.72
CA LEU A 315 18.47 -1.11 23.55
C LEU A 315 17.22 -1.80 22.98
N VAL A 316 16.38 -1.08 22.25
CA VAL A 316 15.11 -1.60 21.70
C VAL A 316 15.18 -1.86 20.19
N SER A 317 16.34 -1.64 19.58
CA SER A 317 16.57 -1.83 18.15
C SER A 317 17.32 -3.13 17.87
N ASP A 318 17.15 -3.67 16.66
CA ASP A 318 17.94 -4.82 16.19
C ASP A 318 19.42 -4.49 16.02
N LEU A 319 19.68 -3.27 15.58
CA LEU A 319 21.01 -2.70 15.42
C LEU A 319 20.97 -1.23 15.79
N GLY A 320 21.95 -0.74 16.54
CA GLY A 320 21.96 0.65 16.98
C GLY A 320 23.34 1.27 16.93
N VAL A 321 23.39 2.56 16.59
CA VAL A 321 24.59 3.38 16.69
C VAL A 321 24.33 4.61 17.53
N THR A 322 25.25 4.87 18.45
CA THR A 322 25.22 6.05 19.32
C THR A 322 26.50 6.88 19.12
N GLY A 323 26.34 8.16 18.81
CA GLY A 323 27.42 9.06 18.53
C GLY A 323 28.42 9.14 19.69
N GLY A 324 29.71 9.22 19.38
CA GLY A 324 30.79 9.43 20.27
C GLY A 324 31.98 10.10 19.58
N ASN A 325 32.84 10.77 20.33
CA ASN A 325 33.98 11.52 19.80
C ASN A 325 34.86 10.62 18.90
N LYS A 326 34.90 10.92 17.59
CA LYS A 326 35.58 10.20 16.50
C LYS A 326 35.11 8.76 16.27
N LYS A 327 34.63 8.05 17.31
CA LYS A 327 34.16 6.66 17.24
C LYS A 327 32.84 6.48 17.96
N SER A 328 31.83 6.06 17.23
CA SER A 328 30.49 5.80 17.70
C SER A 328 30.34 4.42 18.35
N GLY A 329 29.47 4.34 19.34
CA GLY A 329 29.13 3.07 19.99
C GLY A 329 28.21 2.24 19.14
N TYR A 330 28.45 0.94 19.08
CA TYR A 330 27.63 -0.02 18.31
C TYR A 330 26.87 -0.96 19.24
N TYR A 331 25.61 -1.25 18.89
CA TYR A 331 24.71 -2.16 19.60
C TYR A 331 24.16 -3.20 18.64
N LEU A 332 24.02 -4.44 19.09
CA LEU A 332 23.42 -5.53 18.38
C LEU A 332 22.40 -6.24 19.28
N ASN A 333 21.14 -6.33 18.83
CA ASN A 333 20.01 -6.89 19.60
C ASN A 333 19.88 -6.29 21.02
N GLY A 334 20.06 -4.98 21.14
CA GLY A 334 20.02 -4.28 22.42
C GLY A 334 21.31 -4.35 23.27
N GLU A 335 22.29 -5.15 22.89
CA GLU A 335 23.53 -5.31 23.62
C GLU A 335 24.66 -4.45 23.05
N ARG A 336 25.32 -3.68 23.93
CA ARG A 336 26.45 -2.87 23.53
C ARG A 336 27.64 -3.77 23.19
N GLN A 337 28.21 -3.55 22.01
CA GLN A 337 29.36 -4.29 21.52
C GLN A 337 30.68 -3.61 21.94
N LYS A 338 31.76 -4.40 21.99
CA LYS A 338 33.11 -3.87 22.22
C LYS A 338 33.64 -3.10 21.02
N GLU A 339 33.21 -3.50 19.83
CA GLU A 339 33.52 -2.82 18.57
C GLU A 339 32.89 -1.43 18.56
N ARG A 340 33.60 -0.47 17.97
CA ARG A 340 33.12 0.91 17.77
C ARG A 340 33.30 1.28 16.32
N PHE A 341 32.37 2.03 15.78
CA PHE A 341 32.44 2.49 14.41
C PHE A 341 33.20 3.80 14.29
N ASP A 342 34.03 3.91 13.26
CA ASP A 342 34.68 5.15 12.91
C ASP A 342 33.61 6.09 12.28
N ASN A 343 33.56 7.34 12.76
CA ASN A 343 32.55 8.28 12.31
C ASN A 343 32.70 8.67 10.83
N GLU A 344 33.93 8.62 10.28
CA GLU A 344 34.20 8.91 8.87
C GLU A 344 33.75 7.78 7.93
N ASP A 345 33.67 6.54 8.42
CA ASP A 345 33.29 5.35 7.64
C ASP A 345 32.00 4.70 8.14
N ILE A 346 31.18 5.42 8.89
CA ILE A 346 30.02 4.88 9.62
C ILE A 346 28.96 4.26 8.67
N VAL A 347 28.77 4.83 7.48
CA VAL A 347 27.81 4.32 6.48
C VAL A 347 28.21 2.92 6.02
N ASN A 348 29.50 2.73 5.63
CA ASN A 348 29.94 1.43 5.12
C ASN A 348 29.93 0.36 6.22
N GLN A 349 30.33 0.73 7.44
CA GLN A 349 30.33 -0.19 8.57
C GLN A 349 28.92 -0.61 8.97
N LEU A 350 27.96 0.33 9.01
CA LEU A 350 26.53 0.03 9.24
C LEU A 350 25.94 -0.86 8.15
N GLU A 351 26.15 -0.49 6.89
CA GLU A 351 25.67 -1.30 5.76
C GLU A 351 26.17 -2.74 5.84
N ALA A 352 27.48 -2.93 6.08
CA ALA A 352 28.06 -4.26 6.21
C ALA A 352 27.44 -5.09 7.35
N LYS A 353 27.19 -4.46 8.53
CA LYS A 353 26.55 -5.14 9.68
C LYS A 353 25.09 -5.46 9.43
N ILE A 354 24.34 -4.55 8.79
CA ILE A 354 22.94 -4.77 8.43
C ILE A 354 22.84 -5.94 7.46
N ARG A 355 23.61 -5.93 6.37
CA ARG A 355 23.62 -7.02 5.38
C ARG A 355 24.04 -8.36 6.00
N ALA A 356 25.04 -8.36 6.86
CA ALA A 356 25.46 -9.56 7.59
C ALA A 356 24.33 -10.12 8.50
N LYS A 357 23.60 -9.23 9.19
CA LYS A 357 22.47 -9.64 10.04
C LYS A 357 21.31 -10.19 9.21
N VAL A 358 20.97 -9.55 8.10
CA VAL A 358 19.94 -10.04 7.14
C VAL A 358 20.31 -11.44 6.65
N ALA A 359 21.55 -11.67 6.26
CA ALA A 359 22.02 -12.97 5.79
C ALA A 359 21.92 -14.09 6.85
N GLN A 360 22.01 -13.74 8.15
CA GLN A 360 21.84 -14.68 9.25
C GLN A 360 20.37 -15.01 9.56
N GLN A 361 19.47 -14.02 9.39
CA GLN A 361 18.05 -14.18 9.74
C GLN A 361 17.28 -15.00 8.69
N ASP A 362 17.61 -14.87 7.43
CA ASP A 362 16.97 -15.61 6.35
C ASP A 362 17.95 -15.95 5.21
N PRO A 363 18.53 -17.17 5.24
CA PRO A 363 19.40 -17.63 4.16
C PRO A 363 18.71 -17.73 2.78
N LYS A 364 17.37 -17.70 2.73
CA LYS A 364 16.56 -17.76 1.50
C LYS A 364 16.09 -16.37 1.02
N ASN A 365 16.06 -15.38 1.89
CA ASN A 365 15.76 -13.98 1.51
C ASN A 365 17.01 -13.32 0.90
N ARG A 366 17.40 -13.85 -0.22
CA ARG A 366 18.45 -13.25 -1.03
C ARG A 366 17.90 -11.96 -1.64
N ILE A 367 18.65 -10.89 -1.45
CA ILE A 367 18.67 -9.63 -2.18
C ILE A 367 18.03 -9.79 -3.57
N ILE A 368 16.97 -9.01 -3.84
CA ILE A 368 16.30 -8.96 -5.15
C ILE A 368 17.16 -8.16 -6.12
#